data_20ebc62d7439d43bbd3209d626df1105
#
_entry.id   20ebc62d7439d43bbd3209d626df1105
#
_cell.length_a   1.000
_cell.length_b   1.000
_cell.length_c   1.000
_cell.angle_alpha   90.00
_cell.angle_beta   90.00
_cell.angle_gamma   90.00
#
_symmetry.space_group_name_H-M   'P 1'
#
loop_
_entity.id
_entity.type
_entity.pdbx_description
1 polymer ?
#
loop_
_entity_poly.entity_id
_entity_poly.type
_entity_poly.pdbx_seq_one_letter_code
_entity_poly.pdbx_strand_id
1 'polypeptide(L)'
;MKELIQGAYDLHVHSAPDVMPRKMDDLEMAQRIVASGMAGYALKSHYFCTAERAALSRKICPGCDSIGTITLNGSVGGINPMAVEMAARAGAKLLWFPTCDGAYEQAHTFTGDPNKKLPFWAGIVLAMKEEGISAPPISILDEDGQLTEATHKV
;
A
#
# COMPACT_ATOMS: atom_id res chain seq x y z
N MET A 1 0.01 -22.94 -17.86
CA MET A 1 0.16 -21.89 -16.83
C MET A 1 -0.91 -20.79 -16.93
N LYS A 2 -1.26 -20.29 -18.15
CA LYS A 2 -2.33 -19.27 -18.27
C LYS A 2 -3.69 -19.75 -17.72
N GLU A 3 -4.02 -21.02 -17.89
CA GLU A 3 -5.29 -21.60 -17.40
C GLU A 3 -5.42 -21.56 -15.88
N LEU A 4 -4.30 -21.65 -15.13
CA LEU A 4 -4.29 -21.67 -13.67
C LEU A 4 -4.59 -20.29 -13.04
N ILE A 5 -4.35 -19.21 -13.78
CA ILE A 5 -4.57 -17.83 -13.30
C ILE A 5 -5.77 -17.19 -13.98
N GLN A 6 -6.53 -17.94 -14.78
CA GLN A 6 -7.72 -17.44 -15.45
C GLN A 6 -8.75 -16.94 -14.41
N GLY A 7 -9.14 -15.67 -14.50
CA GLY A 7 -10.07 -15.04 -13.58
C GLY A 7 -9.51 -14.73 -12.18
N ALA A 8 -8.22 -14.96 -11.94
CA ALA A 8 -7.58 -14.67 -10.66
C ALA A 8 -7.37 -13.16 -10.43
N TYR A 9 -7.14 -12.79 -9.18
CA TYR A 9 -6.71 -11.44 -8.77
C TYR A 9 -5.31 -11.48 -8.20
N ASP A 10 -4.47 -10.49 -8.55
CA ASP A 10 -3.25 -10.20 -7.79
C ASP A 10 -3.59 -9.14 -6.72
N LEU A 11 -3.55 -9.54 -5.45
CA LEU A 11 -3.97 -8.67 -4.36
C LEU A 11 -2.86 -7.73 -3.83
N HIS A 12 -1.66 -7.72 -4.45
CA HIS A 12 -0.55 -6.91 -3.98
C HIS A 12 0.32 -6.39 -5.13
N VAL A 13 -0.13 -5.36 -5.82
CA VAL A 13 0.58 -4.77 -6.96
C VAL A 13 0.90 -3.31 -6.71
N HIS A 14 2.14 -2.91 -6.99
CA HIS A 14 2.57 -1.52 -7.01
C HIS A 14 2.84 -1.07 -8.45
N SER A 15 2.18 -0.01 -8.88
CA SER A 15 2.34 0.61 -10.20
C SER A 15 2.52 2.13 -10.09
N ALA A 16 3.03 2.75 -11.14
CA ALA A 16 3.14 4.21 -11.23
C ALA A 16 1.75 4.83 -11.58
N PRO A 17 1.52 6.10 -11.20
CA PRO A 17 2.43 6.99 -10.46
C PRO A 17 2.57 6.61 -8.99
N ASP A 18 3.78 6.64 -8.46
CA ASP A 18 4.07 6.36 -7.05
C ASP A 18 5.29 7.19 -6.59
N VAL A 19 5.48 7.32 -5.28
CA VAL A 19 6.66 7.95 -4.68
C VAL A 19 7.94 7.19 -5.06
N MET A 20 7.85 5.87 -5.15
CA MET A 20 8.95 5.02 -5.58
C MET A 20 8.87 4.71 -7.09
N PRO A 21 10.01 4.56 -7.80
CA PRO A 21 10.03 4.09 -9.17
C PRO A 21 9.33 2.73 -9.31
N ARG A 22 8.47 2.61 -10.30
CA ARG A 22 7.73 1.38 -10.60
C ARG A 22 8.01 0.93 -12.03
N LYS A 23 7.89 -0.37 -12.27
CA LYS A 23 8.17 -0.98 -13.57
C LYS A 23 7.16 -0.59 -14.64
N MET A 24 5.89 -0.39 -14.25
CA MET A 24 4.75 -0.11 -15.12
C MET A 24 3.85 0.92 -14.47
N ASP A 25 3.11 1.66 -15.29
CA ASP A 25 2.01 2.49 -14.79
C ASP A 25 0.71 1.68 -14.59
N ASP A 26 -0.33 2.33 -14.10
CA ASP A 26 -1.62 1.70 -13.81
C ASP A 26 -2.28 1.13 -15.06
N LEU A 27 -2.14 1.81 -16.20
CA LEU A 27 -2.77 1.40 -17.46
C LEU A 27 -2.03 0.23 -18.10
N GLU A 28 -0.72 0.29 -18.13
CA GLU A 28 0.13 -0.80 -18.58
C GLU A 28 -0.10 -2.07 -17.74
N MET A 29 -0.25 -1.90 -16.42
CA MET A 29 -0.58 -3.00 -15.51
C MET A 29 -1.95 -3.58 -15.82
N ALA A 30 -2.99 -2.75 -15.95
CA ALA A 30 -4.34 -3.20 -16.27
C ALA A 30 -4.38 -3.98 -17.60
N GLN A 31 -3.70 -3.48 -18.64
CA GLN A 31 -3.59 -4.18 -19.91
C GLN A 31 -2.88 -5.53 -19.79
N ARG A 32 -1.83 -5.59 -18.97
CA ARG A 32 -1.09 -6.84 -18.72
C ARG A 32 -1.93 -7.86 -17.96
N ILE A 33 -2.73 -7.44 -16.97
CA ILE A 33 -3.68 -8.29 -16.23
C ILE A 33 -4.67 -8.93 -17.22
N VAL A 34 -5.31 -8.12 -18.06
CA VAL A 34 -6.24 -8.61 -19.10
C VAL A 34 -5.54 -9.59 -20.06
N ALA A 35 -4.36 -9.24 -20.57
CA ALA A 35 -3.60 -10.09 -21.50
C ALA A 35 -3.16 -11.44 -20.89
N SER A 36 -3.05 -11.51 -19.55
CA SER A 36 -2.73 -12.75 -18.85
C SER A 36 -3.96 -13.61 -18.55
N GLY A 37 -5.18 -13.10 -18.77
CA GLY A 37 -6.43 -13.79 -18.48
C GLY A 37 -6.90 -13.62 -17.02
N MET A 38 -6.24 -12.78 -16.24
CA MET A 38 -6.66 -12.46 -14.87
C MET A 38 -7.85 -11.48 -14.89
N ALA A 39 -8.65 -11.48 -13.82
CA ALA A 39 -9.81 -10.61 -13.70
C ALA A 39 -9.44 -9.21 -13.19
N GLY A 40 -8.42 -9.10 -12.35
CA GLY A 40 -8.06 -7.81 -11.78
C GLY A 40 -6.85 -7.84 -10.86
N TYR A 41 -6.60 -6.70 -10.22
CA TYR A 41 -5.53 -6.56 -9.25
C TYR A 41 -5.84 -5.49 -8.20
N ALA A 42 -5.26 -5.61 -7.00
CA ALA A 42 -5.30 -4.59 -5.97
C ALA A 42 -4.11 -3.63 -6.15
N LEU A 43 -4.43 -2.37 -6.46
CA LEU A 43 -3.47 -1.30 -6.68
C LEU A 43 -3.04 -0.73 -5.33
N LYS A 44 -1.84 -1.10 -4.87
CA LYS A 44 -1.31 -0.69 -3.58
C LYS A 44 -0.32 0.45 -3.70
N SER A 45 -0.48 1.47 -2.85
CA SER A 45 0.56 2.45 -2.53
C SER A 45 0.88 2.39 -1.04
N HIS A 46 2.15 2.60 -0.67
CA HIS A 46 2.53 2.78 0.74
C HIS A 46 2.15 4.16 1.29
N TYR A 47 1.86 5.14 0.40
CA TYR A 47 1.83 6.56 0.75
C TYR A 47 0.48 7.22 0.59
N PHE A 48 -0.37 6.71 -0.33
CA PHE A 48 -1.64 7.33 -0.67
C PHE A 48 -2.76 6.30 -0.86
N CYS A 49 -4.01 6.75 -0.68
CA CYS A 49 -5.17 6.00 -1.16
C CYS A 49 -5.12 5.90 -2.69
N THR A 50 -5.52 4.77 -3.23
CA THR A 50 -5.50 4.49 -4.68
C THR A 50 -6.89 4.31 -5.28
N ALA A 51 -7.96 4.65 -4.54
CA ALA A 51 -9.34 4.45 -4.99
C ALA A 51 -9.63 5.21 -6.29
N GLU A 52 -9.18 6.46 -6.40
CA GLU A 52 -9.40 7.30 -7.59
C GLU A 52 -8.60 6.78 -8.78
N ARG A 53 -7.33 6.38 -8.57
CA ARG A 53 -6.50 5.76 -9.61
C ARG A 53 -7.14 4.49 -10.15
N ALA A 54 -7.64 3.62 -9.25
CA ALA A 54 -8.31 2.39 -9.61
C ALA A 54 -9.61 2.66 -10.39
N ALA A 55 -10.38 3.68 -10.01
CA ALA A 55 -11.59 4.07 -10.73
C ALA A 55 -11.28 4.54 -12.16
N LEU A 56 -10.24 5.34 -12.35
CA LEU A 56 -9.78 5.79 -13.66
C LEU A 56 -9.25 4.61 -14.50
N SER A 57 -8.46 3.72 -13.89
CA SER A 57 -7.96 2.52 -14.55
C SER A 57 -9.09 1.65 -15.09
N ARG A 58 -10.12 1.35 -14.28
CA ARG A 58 -11.32 0.60 -14.73
C ARG A 58 -12.06 1.29 -15.86
N LYS A 59 -12.14 2.63 -15.84
CA LYS A 59 -12.81 3.41 -16.91
C LYS A 59 -12.07 3.29 -18.24
N ILE A 60 -10.74 3.27 -18.22
CA ILE A 60 -9.91 3.22 -19.43
C ILE A 60 -9.70 1.78 -19.90
N CYS A 61 -9.62 0.83 -18.99
CA CYS A 61 -9.47 -0.60 -19.28
C CYS A 61 -10.60 -1.42 -18.65
N PRO A 62 -11.83 -1.40 -19.22
CA PRO A 62 -13.02 -2.03 -18.62
C PRO A 62 -12.92 -3.55 -18.42
N GLY A 63 -11.98 -4.20 -19.10
CA GLY A 63 -11.71 -5.64 -18.94
C GLY A 63 -10.91 -5.99 -17.70
N CYS A 64 -10.41 -5.00 -16.96
CA CYS A 64 -9.62 -5.17 -15.74
C CYS A 64 -10.35 -4.59 -14.52
N ASP A 65 -10.62 -5.41 -13.51
CA ASP A 65 -11.10 -4.93 -12.23
C ASP A 65 -9.93 -4.45 -11.37
N SER A 66 -9.57 -3.16 -11.53
CA SER A 66 -8.56 -2.50 -10.69
C SER A 66 -9.18 -2.12 -9.34
N ILE A 67 -8.70 -2.72 -8.26
CA ILE A 67 -9.21 -2.52 -6.89
C ILE A 67 -8.41 -1.43 -6.20
N GLY A 68 -9.09 -0.38 -5.72
CA GLY A 68 -8.48 0.67 -4.91
C GLY A 68 -8.21 0.21 -3.49
N THR A 69 -7.11 0.68 -2.91
CA THR A 69 -6.67 0.34 -1.56
C THR A 69 -6.25 1.57 -0.76
N ILE A 70 -6.11 1.41 0.56
CA ILE A 70 -5.42 2.36 1.43
C ILE A 70 -4.43 1.60 2.33
N THR A 71 -3.26 2.18 2.59
CA THR A 71 -2.26 1.64 3.52
C THR A 71 -2.06 2.64 4.66
N LEU A 72 -2.22 2.19 5.91
CA LEU A 72 -2.25 3.04 7.09
C LEU A 72 -0.85 3.41 7.60
N ASN A 73 -0.01 3.89 6.71
CA ASN A 73 1.29 4.47 7.04
C ASN A 73 1.16 5.95 7.47
N GLY A 74 2.24 6.54 7.92
CA GLY A 74 2.28 7.93 8.42
C GLY A 74 1.77 8.97 7.43
N SER A 75 1.97 8.75 6.14
CA SER A 75 1.53 9.65 5.06
C SER A 75 0.00 9.84 4.96
N VAL A 76 -0.79 8.89 5.50
CA VAL A 76 -2.25 9.01 5.60
C VAL A 76 -2.72 9.25 7.05
N GLY A 77 -1.78 9.53 7.96
CA GLY A 77 -2.06 9.78 9.38
C GLY A 77 -2.06 8.52 10.25
N GLY A 78 -1.41 7.43 9.82
CA GLY A 78 -1.30 6.18 10.57
C GLY A 78 -2.62 5.42 10.65
N ILE A 79 -2.93 4.87 11.83
CA ILE A 79 -4.22 4.22 12.13
C ILE A 79 -5.28 5.33 12.23
N ASN A 80 -5.82 5.74 11.10
CA ASN A 80 -6.72 6.88 10.97
C ASN A 80 -8.10 6.43 10.46
N PRO A 81 -9.11 6.24 11.34
CA PRO A 81 -10.44 5.81 10.96
C PRO A 81 -11.12 6.75 9.94
N MET A 82 -10.85 8.07 10.01
CA MET A 82 -11.41 9.02 9.04
C MET A 82 -10.84 8.78 7.65
N ALA A 83 -9.54 8.55 7.52
CA ALA A 83 -8.92 8.24 6.24
C ALA A 83 -9.47 6.94 5.63
N VAL A 84 -9.74 5.93 6.47
CA VAL A 84 -10.35 4.66 6.05
C VAL A 84 -11.78 4.88 5.55
N GLU A 85 -12.60 5.64 6.28
CA GLU A 85 -13.96 5.96 5.89
C GLU A 85 -13.98 6.72 4.54
N MET A 86 -13.10 7.71 4.36
CA MET A 86 -13.02 8.45 3.10
C MET A 86 -12.54 7.57 1.94
N ALA A 87 -11.56 6.68 2.19
CA ALA A 87 -11.10 5.72 1.19
C ALA A 87 -12.23 4.75 0.77
N ALA A 88 -13.00 4.25 1.73
CA ALA A 88 -14.15 3.38 1.47
C ALA A 88 -15.22 4.09 0.63
N ARG A 89 -15.56 5.34 0.97
CA ARG A 89 -16.50 6.17 0.19
C ARG A 89 -15.99 6.48 -1.22
N ALA A 90 -14.67 6.65 -1.38
CA ALA A 90 -14.04 6.80 -2.68
C ALA A 90 -13.98 5.49 -3.49
N GLY A 91 -14.37 4.37 -2.90
CA GLY A 91 -14.46 3.06 -3.56
C GLY A 91 -13.27 2.13 -3.32
N ALA A 92 -12.41 2.40 -2.36
CA ALA A 92 -11.41 1.42 -1.92
C ALA A 92 -12.09 0.17 -1.34
N LYS A 93 -11.51 -1.00 -1.61
CA LYS A 93 -12.04 -2.31 -1.16
C LYS A 93 -11.08 -3.08 -0.27
N LEU A 94 -9.85 -2.63 -0.17
CA LEU A 94 -8.82 -3.30 0.60
C LEU A 94 -8.06 -2.28 1.45
N LEU A 95 -7.87 -2.64 2.71
CA LEU A 95 -7.09 -1.88 3.66
C LEU A 95 -5.85 -2.69 4.04
N TRP A 96 -4.71 -2.01 4.10
CA TRP A 96 -3.46 -2.55 4.63
C TRP A 96 -3.14 -1.84 5.94
N PHE A 97 -2.91 -2.60 6.99
CA PHE A 97 -2.30 -2.06 8.20
C PHE A 97 -0.88 -1.51 7.92
N PRO A 98 -0.27 -0.75 8.85
CA PRO A 98 1.04 -0.14 8.62
C PRO A 98 2.05 -1.14 8.09
N THR A 99 2.81 -0.71 7.09
CA THR A 99 3.83 -1.50 6.42
C THR A 99 5.21 -0.89 6.70
N CYS A 100 5.74 -0.05 5.81
CA CYS A 100 7.07 0.57 5.99
C CYS A 100 7.17 1.42 7.27
N ASP A 101 6.07 1.96 7.78
CA ASP A 101 6.02 2.73 9.03
C ASP A 101 5.58 1.89 10.23
N GLY A 102 5.27 0.60 10.03
CA GLY A 102 4.92 -0.32 11.10
C GLY A 102 6.07 -0.56 12.07
N ALA A 103 5.79 -0.57 13.38
CA ALA A 103 6.81 -0.71 14.43
C ALA A 103 7.64 -1.98 14.27
N TYR A 104 7.00 -3.09 13.95
CA TYR A 104 7.68 -4.37 13.71
C TYR A 104 8.63 -4.29 12.49
N GLU A 105 8.14 -3.78 11.36
CA GLU A 105 8.91 -3.67 10.13
C GLU A 105 10.11 -2.75 10.30
N GLN A 106 9.93 -1.60 10.96
CA GLN A 106 11.03 -0.68 11.22
C GLN A 106 12.09 -1.26 12.16
N ALA A 107 11.68 -1.90 13.26
CA ALA A 107 12.60 -2.56 14.19
C ALA A 107 13.44 -3.64 13.50
N HIS A 108 12.81 -4.40 12.58
CA HIS A 108 13.51 -5.44 11.81
C HIS A 108 14.32 -4.90 10.65
N THR A 109 14.01 -3.73 10.13
CA THR A 109 14.77 -3.10 9.03
C THR A 109 15.98 -2.33 9.55
N PHE A 110 15.81 -1.51 10.58
CA PHE A 110 16.87 -0.65 11.11
C PHE A 110 17.58 -1.26 12.33
N THR A 111 18.17 -2.42 12.14
CA THR A 111 18.85 -3.20 13.22
C THR A 111 20.22 -2.65 13.62
N GLY A 112 20.77 -1.68 12.86
CA GLY A 112 22.15 -1.20 13.05
C GLY A 112 23.23 -2.11 12.45
N ASP A 113 22.87 -3.25 11.86
CA ASP A 113 23.84 -4.11 11.17
C ASP A 113 24.31 -3.46 9.86
N PRO A 114 25.59 -3.11 9.72
CA PRO A 114 26.13 -2.46 8.53
C PRO A 114 26.10 -3.34 7.27
N ASN A 115 25.97 -4.66 7.44
CA ASN A 115 25.92 -5.60 6.33
C ASN A 115 24.49 -5.86 5.84
N LYS A 116 23.49 -5.34 6.53
CA LYS A 116 22.09 -5.55 6.16
C LYS A 116 21.72 -4.70 4.94
N LYS A 117 21.31 -5.36 3.87
CA LYS A 117 20.79 -4.67 2.70
C LYS A 117 19.40 -4.08 3.02
N LEU A 118 19.33 -2.77 3.04
CA LEU A 118 18.07 -2.06 3.29
C LEU A 118 17.15 -2.13 2.07
N PRO A 119 15.83 -2.26 2.27
CA PRO A 119 14.85 -2.14 1.21
C PRO A 119 14.80 -0.69 0.67
N PHE A 120 14.34 -0.53 -0.56
CA PHE A 120 14.33 0.79 -1.22
C PHE A 120 13.58 1.87 -0.40
N TRP A 121 12.46 1.53 0.22
CA TRP A 121 11.68 2.47 1.03
C TRP A 121 12.43 3.00 2.26
N ALA A 122 13.40 2.24 2.78
CA ALA A 122 14.19 2.66 3.93
C ALA A 122 15.03 3.91 3.63
N GLY A 123 15.47 4.09 2.37
CA GLY A 123 16.16 5.30 1.93
C GLY A 123 15.29 6.55 2.06
N ILE A 124 14.00 6.43 1.76
CA ILE A 124 13.03 7.54 1.91
C ILE A 124 12.85 7.89 3.40
N VAL A 125 12.69 6.86 4.25
CA VAL A 125 12.54 7.08 5.72
C VAL A 125 13.78 7.78 6.30
N LEU A 126 14.99 7.37 5.89
CA LEU A 126 16.23 7.99 6.35
C LEU A 126 16.34 9.44 5.88
N ALA A 127 16.07 9.73 4.60
CA ALA A 127 16.11 11.09 4.07
C ALA A 127 15.10 12.01 4.78
N MET A 128 13.87 11.55 4.99
CA MET A 128 12.87 12.30 5.75
C MET A 128 13.32 12.58 7.19
N LYS A 129 13.97 11.61 7.83
CA LYS A 129 14.50 11.78 9.19
C LYS A 129 15.61 12.83 9.24
N GLU A 130 16.48 12.87 8.26
CA GLU A 130 17.53 13.90 8.13
C GLU A 130 16.93 15.30 7.93
N GLU A 131 15.80 15.39 7.24
CA GLU A 131 15.04 16.64 7.02
C GLU A 131 14.16 17.03 8.22
N GLY A 132 14.14 16.24 9.30
CA GLY A 132 13.27 16.46 10.47
C GLY A 132 11.79 16.12 10.22
N ILE A 133 11.50 15.43 9.13
CA ILE A 133 10.16 14.96 8.77
C ILE A 133 10.08 13.48 9.16
N SER A 134 9.77 13.19 10.41
CA SER A 134 9.61 11.81 10.85
C SER A 134 8.44 11.65 11.81
N ALA A 135 7.78 10.51 11.75
CA ALA A 135 6.80 10.08 12.72
C ALA A 135 7.33 8.86 13.49
N PRO A 136 6.91 8.64 14.75
CA PRO A 136 7.25 7.42 15.46
C PRO A 136 6.69 6.20 14.70
N PRO A 137 7.34 5.03 14.81
CA PRO A 137 6.81 3.79 14.24
C PRO A 137 5.40 3.51 14.76
N ILE A 138 4.54 3.02 13.87
CA ILE A 138 3.12 2.81 14.16
C ILE A 138 2.90 1.40 14.67
N SER A 139 2.33 1.26 15.87
CA SER A 139 1.88 -0.01 16.44
C SER A 139 0.36 -0.12 16.36
N ILE A 140 -0.14 -1.32 16.10
CA ILE A 140 -1.56 -1.66 16.23
C ILE A 140 -1.92 -2.07 17.68
N LEU A 141 -0.90 -2.29 18.51
CA LEU A 141 -1.02 -2.68 19.90
C LEU A 141 -0.57 -1.55 20.82
N ASP A 142 -1.19 -1.46 21.98
CA ASP A 142 -0.75 -0.63 23.10
C ASP A 142 0.37 -1.28 23.92
N GLU A 143 0.74 -0.67 25.05
CA GLU A 143 1.80 -1.13 25.95
C GLU A 143 1.46 -2.47 26.65
N ASP A 144 0.17 -2.77 26.80
CA ASP A 144 -0.33 -4.02 27.38
C ASP A 144 -0.53 -5.14 26.34
N GLY A 145 -0.18 -4.87 25.06
CA GLY A 145 -0.33 -5.83 23.96
C GLY A 145 -1.77 -6.00 23.49
N GLN A 146 -2.67 -5.07 23.84
CA GLN A 146 -4.04 -5.06 23.35
C GLN A 146 -4.15 -4.16 22.12
N LEU A 147 -5.18 -4.38 21.28
CA LEU A 147 -5.43 -3.49 20.16
C LEU A 147 -5.72 -2.06 20.65
N THR A 148 -5.09 -1.07 20.01
CA THR A 148 -5.38 0.34 20.33
C THR A 148 -6.82 0.70 19.99
N GLU A 149 -7.37 1.73 20.63
CA GLU A 149 -8.72 2.24 20.33
C GLU A 149 -8.87 2.62 18.84
N ALA A 150 -7.83 3.23 18.24
CA ALA A 150 -7.82 3.58 16.84
C ALA A 150 -7.87 2.33 15.95
N THR A 151 -7.18 1.25 16.33
CA THR A 151 -7.19 -0.03 15.61
C THR A 151 -8.57 -0.69 15.65
N HIS A 152 -9.28 -0.59 16.78
CA HIS A 152 -10.65 -1.10 16.89
C HIS A 152 -11.67 -0.37 16.01
N LYS A 153 -11.39 0.89 15.67
CA LYS A 153 -12.28 1.75 14.85
C LYS A 153 -12.06 1.60 13.33
N VAL A 154 -11.05 0.84 12.95
CA VAL A 154 -10.67 0.58 11.56
C VAL A 154 -11.10 -0.82 11.13
#